data_f00d2ca0aeb72fdd9f8602c223fc148e
#
_entry.id   f00d2ca0aeb72fdd9f8602c223fc148e
#
_cell.length_a   1.000
_cell.length_b   1.000
_cell.length_c   1.000
_cell.angle_alpha   90.00
_cell.angle_beta   90.00
_cell.angle_gamma   90.00
#
_symmetry.space_group_name_H-M   'P 1'
#
loop_
_entity.id
_entity.type
_entity.pdbx_description
1 polymer ?
#
loop_
_entity_poly.entity_id
_entity_poly.type
_entity_poly.pdbx_seq_one_letter_code
_entity_poly.pdbx_strand_id
1 'polypeptide(L)'
;MLMKHFRSGSTSQRLARILMLVLLWTMTLSLALFSALSHAGSLSVSPVLITLEPAQQNRTLTLRNTAAREGYYQLQLFAWSQEDGETRLTPQESLIVTPPLALIAPGASQLARIVRADQGVSSDREGSYRLIISEIPHDLLEQGDAAVNVLLRVSVPVFTQGPADAAPRLQASLTTRNGQPHLRLDNRGNRHARLTDASLADPQGQITPWRAGLLGYVLPDSVFYWPLPDDGTDATQLRVSVNGTATTLTLEQAP
;
A
#
# COMPACT_ATOMS: atom_id res chain seq x y z
N MET A 1 -19.73 -45.15 72.36
CA MET A 1 -20.61 -44.92 71.25
C MET A 1 -19.85 -44.01 70.30
N LEU A 2 -19.14 -44.60 69.28
CA LEU A 2 -18.25 -43.88 68.39
C LEU A 2 -19.01 -43.53 67.08
N MET A 3 -19.15 -42.24 66.77
CA MET A 3 -19.69 -41.75 65.50
C MET A 3 -18.57 -41.63 64.49
N LYS A 4 -18.60 -42.47 63.44
CA LYS A 4 -17.74 -42.37 62.24
C LYS A 4 -18.24 -41.25 61.35
N HIS A 5 -17.49 -40.15 61.25
CA HIS A 5 -17.70 -39.16 60.22
C HIS A 5 -17.12 -39.67 58.88
N PHE A 6 -18.01 -39.93 57.96
CA PHE A 6 -17.69 -40.31 56.56
C PHE A 6 -17.25 -39.07 55.77
N ARG A 7 -15.96 -39.00 55.47
CA ARG A 7 -15.38 -37.97 54.60
C ARG A 7 -15.69 -38.32 53.10
N SER A 8 -16.81 -37.84 52.57
CA SER A 8 -17.24 -38.08 51.18
C SER A 8 -16.90 -36.92 50.21
N GLY A 9 -15.95 -36.04 50.57
CA GLY A 9 -15.73 -34.79 49.86
C GLY A 9 -14.58 -34.75 48.81
N SER A 10 -13.78 -35.82 48.68
CA SER A 10 -12.52 -35.70 47.87
C SER A 10 -12.61 -36.18 46.43
N THR A 11 -13.49 -37.10 46.13
CA THR A 11 -13.62 -37.67 44.77
C THR A 11 -14.43 -36.80 43.82
N SER A 12 -15.51 -36.18 44.27
CA SER A 12 -16.32 -35.26 43.45
C SER A 12 -15.58 -33.98 43.08
N GLN A 13 -14.76 -33.45 43.99
CA GLN A 13 -13.92 -32.27 43.69
C GLN A 13 -12.79 -32.57 42.69
N ARG A 14 -12.22 -33.77 42.73
CA ARG A 14 -11.22 -34.21 41.75
C ARG A 14 -11.83 -34.42 40.38
N LEU A 15 -12.99 -35.04 40.28
CA LEU A 15 -13.74 -35.20 39.05
C LEU A 15 -14.13 -33.85 38.44
N ALA A 16 -14.62 -32.88 39.22
CA ALA A 16 -14.95 -31.55 38.75
C ALA A 16 -13.74 -30.79 38.21
N ARG A 17 -12.57 -30.91 38.86
CA ARG A 17 -11.30 -30.29 38.37
C ARG A 17 -10.82 -30.92 37.05
N ILE A 18 -10.91 -32.24 36.92
CA ILE A 18 -10.54 -32.93 35.66
C ILE A 18 -11.48 -32.52 34.54
N LEU A 19 -12.79 -32.44 34.79
CA LEU A 19 -13.77 -31.98 33.77
C LEU A 19 -13.51 -30.55 33.33
N MET A 20 -13.20 -29.67 34.28
CA MET A 20 -12.87 -28.26 34.00
C MET A 20 -11.58 -28.12 33.17
N LEU A 21 -10.55 -28.94 33.46
CA LEU A 21 -9.31 -28.95 32.68
C LEU A 21 -9.52 -29.48 31.26
N VAL A 22 -10.32 -30.53 31.10
CA VAL A 22 -10.67 -31.05 29.76
C VAL A 22 -11.46 -30.02 28.95
N LEU A 23 -12.42 -29.31 29.58
CA LEU A 23 -13.19 -28.25 28.94
C LEU A 23 -12.30 -27.07 28.52
N LEU A 24 -11.34 -26.69 29.37
CA LEU A 24 -10.35 -25.64 29.04
C LEU A 24 -9.46 -26.06 27.87
N TRP A 25 -9.00 -27.31 27.83
CA TRP A 25 -8.19 -27.87 26.76
C TRP A 25 -8.95 -27.97 25.44
N THR A 26 -10.22 -28.37 25.44
CA THR A 26 -11.06 -28.41 24.25
C THR A 26 -11.36 -27.01 23.72
N MET A 27 -11.58 -26.04 24.61
CA MET A 27 -11.80 -24.64 24.24
C MET A 27 -10.56 -23.99 23.65
N THR A 28 -9.36 -24.24 24.20
CA THR A 28 -8.09 -23.73 23.62
C THR A 28 -7.74 -24.38 22.29
N LEU A 29 -8.00 -25.67 22.12
CA LEU A 29 -7.79 -26.40 20.88
C LEU A 29 -8.75 -25.91 19.79
N SER A 30 -10.01 -25.63 20.13
CA SER A 30 -10.99 -25.05 19.20
C SER A 30 -10.60 -23.65 18.74
N LEU A 31 -10.10 -22.78 19.65
CA LEU A 31 -9.61 -21.44 19.31
C LEU A 31 -8.40 -21.48 18.38
N ALA A 32 -7.49 -22.45 18.58
CA ALA A 32 -6.31 -22.63 17.73
C ALA A 32 -6.66 -23.09 16.31
N LEU A 33 -7.70 -23.92 16.15
CA LEU A 33 -8.18 -24.35 14.83
C LEU A 33 -8.83 -23.21 14.03
N PHE A 34 -9.51 -22.26 14.69
CA PHE A 34 -10.12 -21.10 14.02
C PHE A 34 -9.10 -20.07 13.50
N SER A 35 -7.91 -20.01 14.09
CA SER A 35 -6.85 -19.05 13.69
C SER A 35 -6.20 -19.40 12.34
N ALA A 36 -6.37 -20.60 11.81
CA ALA A 36 -5.71 -21.07 10.58
C ALA A 36 -6.40 -20.62 9.27
N LEU A 37 -7.55 -19.93 9.33
CA LEU A 37 -8.35 -19.59 8.15
C LEU A 37 -8.21 -18.15 7.67
N SER A 38 -7.29 -17.35 8.24
CA SER A 38 -7.04 -15.99 7.77
C SER A 38 -6.17 -16.00 6.51
N HIS A 39 -6.77 -16.27 5.35
CA HIS A 39 -6.13 -16.03 4.05
C HIS A 39 -6.34 -14.56 3.66
N ALA A 40 -5.47 -13.68 4.15
CA ALA A 40 -5.43 -12.29 3.74
C ALA A 40 -4.61 -12.16 2.45
N GLY A 41 -5.26 -11.82 1.37
CA GLY A 41 -4.65 -11.49 0.08
C GLY A 41 -4.58 -12.65 -0.90
N SER A 42 -5.08 -12.43 -2.12
CA SER A 42 -5.07 -13.42 -3.20
C SER A 42 -3.86 -13.30 -4.13
N LEU A 43 -3.14 -12.17 -4.10
CA LEU A 43 -2.02 -11.88 -4.99
C LEU A 43 -0.87 -11.17 -4.27
N SER A 44 0.32 -11.71 -4.40
CA SER A 44 1.57 -11.05 -4.03
C SER A 44 2.25 -10.49 -5.28
N VAL A 45 2.73 -9.25 -5.21
CA VAL A 45 3.39 -8.54 -6.32
C VAL A 45 4.76 -8.07 -5.86
N SER A 46 5.81 -8.36 -6.63
CA SER A 46 7.18 -7.95 -6.32
C SER A 46 7.96 -7.61 -7.61
N PRO A 47 8.63 -6.46 -7.65
CA PRO A 47 8.68 -5.38 -6.66
C PRO A 47 7.40 -4.53 -6.63
N VAL A 48 7.21 -3.77 -5.56
CA VAL A 48 6.06 -2.85 -5.37
C VAL A 48 6.31 -1.43 -5.90
N LEU A 49 7.49 -1.19 -6.43
CA LEU A 49 7.93 0.03 -7.12
C LEU A 49 8.86 -0.38 -8.25
N ILE A 50 8.61 0.14 -9.44
CA ILE A 50 9.40 -0.18 -10.64
C ILE A 50 10.02 1.10 -11.18
N THR A 51 11.33 1.06 -11.44
CA THR A 51 12.04 2.14 -12.10
C THR A 51 12.79 1.57 -13.30
N LEU A 52 12.56 2.14 -14.48
CA LEU A 52 13.34 1.88 -15.69
C LEU A 52 14.40 2.97 -15.84
N GLU A 53 15.65 2.59 -15.73
CA GLU A 53 16.78 3.50 -15.99
C GLU A 53 16.87 3.87 -17.48
N PRO A 54 17.56 4.97 -17.85
CA PRO A 54 17.60 5.44 -19.25
C PRO A 54 18.02 4.37 -20.26
N ALA A 55 19.02 3.56 -19.92
CA ALA A 55 19.53 2.48 -20.78
C ALA A 55 18.69 1.19 -20.72
N GLN A 56 17.75 1.09 -19.79
CA GLN A 56 16.96 -0.12 -19.61
C GLN A 56 15.74 -0.13 -20.52
N GLN A 57 15.66 -1.14 -21.38
CA GLN A 57 14.53 -1.34 -22.28
C GLN A 57 13.36 -2.05 -21.62
N ASN A 58 13.60 -2.77 -20.51
CA ASN A 58 12.55 -3.49 -19.82
C ASN A 58 12.85 -3.73 -18.33
N ARG A 59 11.78 -4.00 -17.58
CA ARG A 59 11.81 -4.46 -16.18
C ARG A 59 10.79 -5.57 -15.98
N THR A 60 11.11 -6.49 -15.10
CA THR A 60 10.25 -7.64 -14.77
C THR A 60 9.70 -7.49 -13.37
N LEU A 61 8.45 -7.89 -13.19
CA LEU A 61 7.83 -8.09 -11.89
C LEU A 61 7.26 -9.51 -11.80
N THR A 62 7.17 -10.02 -10.57
CA THR A 62 6.62 -11.35 -10.28
C THR A 62 5.25 -11.16 -9.63
N LEU A 63 4.26 -11.85 -10.17
CA LEU A 63 2.94 -12.01 -9.60
C LEU A 63 2.87 -13.43 -9.03
N ARG A 64 2.49 -13.58 -7.76
CA ARG A 64 2.29 -14.88 -7.13
C ARG A 64 0.88 -14.98 -6.59
N ASN A 65 0.15 -15.99 -7.04
CA ASN A 65 -1.16 -16.31 -6.49
C ASN A 65 -0.98 -16.98 -5.13
N THR A 66 -1.47 -16.36 -4.06
CA THR A 66 -1.44 -16.89 -2.70
C THR A 66 -2.78 -17.47 -2.25
N ALA A 67 -3.81 -17.40 -3.12
CA ALA A 67 -5.11 -17.99 -2.87
C ALA A 67 -5.09 -19.52 -3.05
N ALA A 68 -6.12 -20.17 -2.55
CA ALA A 68 -6.34 -21.63 -2.71
C ALA A 68 -6.95 -22.01 -4.08
N ARG A 69 -7.35 -21.02 -4.90
CA ARG A 69 -7.92 -21.19 -6.23
C ARG A 69 -7.09 -20.45 -7.28
N GLU A 70 -7.23 -20.82 -8.53
CA GLU A 70 -6.63 -20.08 -9.64
C GLU A 70 -7.25 -18.67 -9.74
N GLY A 71 -6.45 -17.72 -10.21
CA GLY A 71 -6.86 -16.33 -10.38
C GLY A 71 -6.58 -15.84 -11.79
N TYR A 72 -7.52 -15.06 -12.32
CA TYR A 72 -7.39 -14.36 -13.59
C TYR A 72 -7.07 -12.91 -13.31
N TYR A 73 -5.99 -12.41 -13.90
CA TYR A 73 -5.51 -11.04 -13.66
C TYR A 73 -5.31 -10.30 -14.96
N GLN A 74 -5.86 -9.09 -15.03
CA GLN A 74 -5.60 -8.13 -16.11
C GLN A 74 -4.53 -7.14 -15.66
N LEU A 75 -3.54 -6.90 -16.52
CA LEU A 75 -2.46 -5.95 -16.30
C LEU A 75 -2.58 -4.81 -17.30
N GLN A 76 -2.68 -3.58 -16.81
CA GLN A 76 -2.80 -2.38 -17.63
C GLN A 76 -1.87 -1.28 -17.13
N LEU A 77 -1.17 -0.62 -18.05
CA LEU A 77 -0.33 0.55 -17.76
C LEU A 77 -1.03 1.83 -18.18
N PHE A 78 -1.05 2.79 -17.25
CA PHE A 78 -1.59 4.12 -17.46
C PHE A 78 -0.52 5.17 -17.25
N ALA A 79 -0.56 6.26 -17.98
CA ALA A 79 0.16 7.47 -17.62
C ALA A 79 -0.47 8.04 -16.33
N TRP A 80 0.38 8.51 -15.43
CA TRP A 80 -0.02 9.02 -14.14
C TRP A 80 0.36 10.50 -14.04
N SER A 81 -0.64 11.35 -13.86
CA SER A 81 -0.48 12.76 -13.56
C SER A 81 -1.18 13.14 -12.25
N GLN A 82 -0.84 14.32 -11.76
CA GLN A 82 -1.50 14.94 -10.61
C GLN A 82 -1.92 16.36 -11.02
N GLU A 83 -3.21 16.61 -11.01
CA GLU A 83 -3.81 17.88 -11.37
C GLU A 83 -4.76 18.32 -10.27
N ASP A 84 -4.65 19.56 -9.80
CA ASP A 84 -5.47 20.13 -8.73
C ASP A 84 -5.47 19.30 -7.43
N GLY A 85 -4.39 18.57 -7.17
CA GLY A 85 -4.26 17.67 -6.02
C GLY A 85 -4.94 16.32 -6.18
N GLU A 86 -5.39 15.98 -7.38
CA GLU A 86 -6.00 14.70 -7.68
C GLU A 86 -5.09 13.84 -8.57
N THR A 87 -5.14 12.54 -8.35
CA THR A 87 -4.46 11.56 -9.22
C THR A 87 -5.32 11.29 -10.45
N ARG A 88 -4.73 11.43 -11.63
CA ARG A 88 -5.33 11.05 -12.92
C ARG A 88 -4.56 9.93 -13.58
N LEU A 89 -5.28 8.98 -14.16
CA LEU A 89 -4.76 7.88 -14.93
C LEU A 89 -5.34 7.94 -16.34
N THR A 90 -4.47 8.09 -17.32
CA THR A 90 -4.87 8.19 -18.75
C THR A 90 -4.22 7.06 -19.56
N PRO A 91 -4.89 6.56 -20.62
CA PRO A 91 -4.27 5.62 -21.56
C PRO A 91 -2.95 6.17 -22.12
N GLN A 92 -2.00 5.29 -22.38
CA GLN A 92 -0.68 5.63 -22.88
C GLN A 92 -0.11 4.49 -23.74
N GLU A 93 0.91 4.78 -24.56
CA GLU A 93 1.55 3.84 -25.49
C GLU A 93 3.07 3.75 -25.31
N SER A 94 3.65 4.56 -24.41
CA SER A 94 5.11 4.61 -24.18
C SER A 94 5.67 3.38 -23.50
N LEU A 95 4.85 2.70 -22.68
CA LEU A 95 5.19 1.46 -22.00
C LEU A 95 4.16 0.37 -22.27
N ILE A 96 4.64 -0.84 -22.48
CA ILE A 96 3.79 -2.03 -22.68
C ILE A 96 4.04 -3.02 -21.55
N VAL A 97 2.98 -3.64 -21.03
CA VAL A 97 3.08 -4.78 -20.11
C VAL A 97 2.73 -6.08 -20.82
N THR A 98 3.56 -7.12 -20.62
CA THR A 98 3.34 -8.43 -21.22
C THR A 98 3.57 -9.55 -20.18
N PRO A 99 2.66 -10.54 -20.08
CA PRO A 99 1.36 -10.61 -20.76
C PRO A 99 0.34 -9.62 -20.19
N PRO A 100 -0.64 -9.14 -20.97
CA PRO A 100 -1.71 -8.26 -20.47
C PRO A 100 -2.78 -9.00 -19.66
N LEU A 101 -2.85 -10.31 -19.82
CA LEU A 101 -3.73 -11.22 -19.07
C LEU A 101 -2.89 -12.38 -18.54
N ALA A 102 -3.13 -12.76 -17.29
CA ALA A 102 -2.44 -13.86 -16.63
C ALA A 102 -3.44 -14.75 -15.90
N LEU A 103 -3.37 -16.07 -16.17
CA LEU A 103 -4.01 -17.11 -15.37
C LEU A 103 -2.93 -17.72 -14.47
N ILE A 104 -3.13 -17.63 -13.16
CA ILE A 104 -2.12 -18.08 -12.19
C ILE A 104 -2.75 -19.13 -11.26
N ALA A 105 -2.26 -20.38 -11.35
CA ALA A 105 -2.71 -21.47 -10.49
C ALA A 105 -2.38 -21.19 -8.99
N PRO A 106 -3.04 -21.87 -8.04
CA PRO A 106 -2.76 -21.75 -6.62
C PRO A 106 -1.28 -21.94 -6.30
N GLY A 107 -0.68 -21.00 -5.55
CA GLY A 107 0.74 -21.03 -5.15
C GLY A 107 1.74 -20.77 -6.28
N ALA A 108 1.30 -20.71 -7.54
CA ALA A 108 2.18 -20.46 -8.69
C ALA A 108 2.53 -18.98 -8.84
N SER A 109 3.56 -18.73 -9.67
CA SER A 109 4.03 -17.38 -10.00
C SER A 109 4.04 -17.17 -11.51
N GLN A 110 3.73 -15.94 -11.92
CA GLN A 110 3.81 -15.46 -13.29
C GLN A 110 4.76 -14.26 -13.35
N LEU A 111 5.69 -14.28 -14.28
CA LEU A 111 6.49 -13.12 -14.60
C LEU A 111 5.74 -12.22 -15.58
N ALA A 112 5.66 -10.93 -15.27
CA ALA A 112 5.23 -9.91 -16.18
C ALA A 112 6.40 -8.96 -16.48
N ARG A 113 6.48 -8.48 -17.72
CA ARG A 113 7.54 -7.61 -18.19
C ARG A 113 6.95 -6.29 -18.66
N ILE A 114 7.51 -5.19 -18.16
CA ILE A 114 7.25 -3.85 -18.66
C ILE A 114 8.35 -3.50 -19.66
N VAL A 115 7.97 -3.09 -20.86
CA VAL A 115 8.89 -2.82 -21.97
C VAL A 115 8.64 -1.39 -22.46
N ARG A 116 9.71 -0.64 -22.78
CA ARG A 116 9.60 0.62 -23.50
C ARG A 116 9.16 0.35 -24.94
N ALA A 117 8.08 0.99 -25.38
CA ALA A 117 7.66 0.98 -26.78
C ALA A 117 8.52 1.93 -27.63
N ASP A 118 8.94 3.05 -27.04
CA ASP A 118 9.73 4.06 -27.68
C ASP A 118 11.23 3.76 -27.53
N GLN A 119 11.97 3.77 -28.62
CA GLN A 119 13.42 3.64 -28.60
C GLN A 119 14.07 4.98 -28.20
N GLY A 120 14.26 5.16 -26.88
CA GLY A 120 15.28 6.07 -26.37
C GLY A 120 15.02 7.56 -26.53
N VAL A 121 13.80 8.03 -26.41
CA VAL A 121 13.57 9.47 -26.23
C VAL A 121 14.11 9.83 -24.84
N SER A 122 15.27 10.48 -24.82
CA SER A 122 15.80 11.12 -23.62
C SER A 122 14.82 12.23 -23.24
N SER A 123 14.14 12.06 -22.12
CA SER A 123 13.27 13.08 -21.57
C SER A 123 14.07 13.94 -20.59
N ASP A 124 13.83 15.23 -20.54
CA ASP A 124 14.35 16.18 -19.56
C ASP A 124 13.74 15.99 -18.16
N ARG A 125 12.76 15.12 -18.06
CA ARG A 125 12.06 14.75 -16.82
C ARG A 125 11.77 13.25 -16.74
N GLU A 126 11.44 12.82 -15.54
CA GLU A 126 10.96 11.46 -15.26
C GLU A 126 9.55 11.26 -15.80
N GLY A 127 9.31 10.12 -16.45
CA GLY A 127 7.96 9.67 -16.80
C GLY A 127 7.31 8.92 -15.65
N SER A 128 6.04 9.21 -15.39
CA SER A 128 5.27 8.63 -14.28
C SER A 128 4.11 7.80 -14.80
N TYR A 129 4.00 6.55 -14.32
CA TYR A 129 2.99 5.59 -14.75
C TYR A 129 2.46 4.79 -13.57
N ARG A 130 1.30 4.15 -13.76
CA ARG A 130 0.73 3.15 -12.84
C ARG A 130 0.45 1.85 -13.58
N LEU A 131 1.00 0.77 -13.08
CA LEU A 131 0.56 -0.56 -13.45
C LEU A 131 -0.62 -0.94 -12.56
N ILE A 132 -1.77 -1.14 -13.17
CA ILE A 132 -2.98 -1.60 -12.51
C ILE A 132 -3.11 -3.09 -12.79
N ILE A 133 -3.18 -3.89 -11.74
CA ILE A 133 -3.41 -5.33 -11.79
C ILE A 133 -4.78 -5.56 -11.17
N SER A 134 -5.74 -5.99 -11.98
CA SER A 134 -7.12 -6.22 -11.58
C SER A 134 -7.45 -7.70 -11.66
N GLU A 135 -7.98 -8.25 -10.58
CA GLU A 135 -8.56 -9.59 -10.61
C GLU A 135 -9.85 -9.58 -11.44
N ILE A 136 -9.99 -10.56 -12.33
CA ILE A 136 -11.20 -10.75 -13.14
C ILE A 136 -12.06 -11.78 -12.41
N PRO A 137 -13.36 -11.50 -12.17
CA PRO A 137 -14.25 -12.46 -11.52
C PRO A 137 -14.34 -13.76 -12.30
N HIS A 138 -14.20 -14.90 -11.62
CA HIS A 138 -14.41 -16.22 -12.22
C HIS A 138 -15.88 -16.46 -12.56
N ASP A 139 -16.79 -15.88 -11.77
CA ASP A 139 -18.22 -16.17 -11.77
C ASP A 139 -19.03 -15.42 -12.85
N LEU A 140 -18.38 -14.67 -13.75
CA LEU A 140 -19.08 -14.14 -14.94
C LEU A 140 -19.57 -15.27 -15.87
N LEU A 141 -19.15 -16.53 -15.62
CA LEU A 141 -19.51 -17.71 -16.39
C LEU A 141 -20.41 -18.70 -15.64
N GLU A 142 -20.63 -18.54 -14.33
CA GLU A 142 -21.46 -19.42 -13.51
C GLU A 142 -22.54 -18.60 -12.78
N GLN A 143 -23.79 -18.77 -13.21
CA GLN A 143 -24.98 -18.25 -12.52
C GLN A 143 -25.24 -19.10 -11.27
N GLY A 144 -24.86 -18.63 -10.10
CA GLY A 144 -25.15 -19.31 -8.84
C GLY A 144 -24.91 -18.41 -7.63
N ASP A 145 -25.89 -18.35 -6.76
CA ASP A 145 -26.00 -17.82 -5.40
C ASP A 145 -25.27 -16.54 -5.04
N ALA A 146 -25.96 -15.64 -4.33
CA ALA A 146 -25.52 -14.34 -3.86
C ALA A 146 -24.31 -14.43 -2.90
N ALA A 147 -23.12 -14.67 -3.45
CA ALA A 147 -21.86 -14.56 -2.73
C ALA A 147 -21.28 -13.15 -2.89
N VAL A 148 -20.78 -12.57 -1.81
CA VAL A 148 -20.03 -11.31 -1.87
C VAL A 148 -18.64 -11.61 -2.45
N ASN A 149 -18.41 -11.22 -3.70
CA ASN A 149 -17.11 -11.34 -4.34
C ASN A 149 -16.28 -10.09 -4.08
N VAL A 150 -15.18 -10.24 -3.33
CA VAL A 150 -14.17 -9.19 -3.14
C VAL A 150 -13.12 -9.33 -4.23
N LEU A 151 -13.07 -8.38 -5.16
CA LEU A 151 -12.08 -8.34 -6.23
C LEU A 151 -10.86 -7.53 -5.83
N LEU A 152 -9.70 -8.08 -6.07
CA LEU A 152 -8.44 -7.42 -5.80
C LEU A 152 -8.06 -6.47 -6.95
N ARG A 153 -7.66 -5.25 -6.58
CA ARG A 153 -7.01 -4.30 -7.49
C ARG A 153 -5.74 -3.75 -6.88
N VAL A 154 -4.60 -4.08 -7.47
CA VAL A 154 -3.28 -3.61 -7.04
C VAL A 154 -2.81 -2.51 -7.98
N SER A 155 -2.24 -1.42 -7.42
CA SER A 155 -1.65 -0.32 -8.17
C SER A 155 -0.17 -0.21 -7.83
N VAL A 156 0.70 -0.45 -8.81
CA VAL A 156 2.16 -0.38 -8.68
C VAL A 156 2.67 0.85 -9.42
N PRO A 157 3.38 1.78 -8.75
CA PRO A 157 4.02 2.90 -9.41
C PRO A 157 5.16 2.41 -10.31
N VAL A 158 5.24 3.00 -11.50
CA VAL A 158 6.28 2.74 -12.50
C VAL A 158 6.84 4.08 -12.95
N PHE A 159 8.16 4.23 -12.87
CA PHE A 159 8.84 5.44 -13.29
C PHE A 159 9.88 5.14 -14.37
N THR A 160 9.99 6.04 -15.36
CA THR A 160 11.09 6.01 -16.32
C THR A 160 12.03 7.15 -15.98
N GLN A 161 13.27 6.83 -15.57
CA GLN A 161 14.21 7.87 -15.16
C GLN A 161 14.46 8.91 -16.26
N GLY A 162 14.48 10.17 -15.85
CA GLY A 162 14.97 11.32 -16.60
C GLY A 162 16.51 11.43 -16.54
N PRO A 163 17.06 12.64 -16.68
CA PRO A 163 18.49 12.91 -16.59
C PRO A 163 19.11 12.41 -15.28
N ALA A 164 20.43 12.20 -15.27
CA ALA A 164 21.14 11.69 -14.10
C ALA A 164 21.08 12.65 -12.87
N ASP A 165 20.93 13.93 -13.12
CA ASP A 165 20.80 15.00 -12.11
C ASP A 165 19.34 15.30 -11.73
N ALA A 166 18.39 14.51 -12.25
CA ALA A 166 16.98 14.70 -11.91
C ALA A 166 16.73 14.56 -10.40
N ALA A 167 16.09 15.57 -9.83
CA ALA A 167 15.81 15.64 -8.41
C ALA A 167 14.44 16.29 -8.14
N PRO A 168 13.75 15.92 -7.05
CA PRO A 168 12.60 16.66 -6.58
C PRO A 168 13.03 18.03 -6.03
N ARG A 169 12.20 19.06 -6.23
CA ARG A 169 12.36 20.40 -5.63
C ARG A 169 11.07 20.78 -4.94
N LEU A 170 11.00 20.48 -3.65
CA LEU A 170 9.78 20.61 -2.87
C LEU A 170 9.66 21.98 -2.20
N GLN A 171 8.48 22.57 -2.31
CA GLN A 171 8.00 23.65 -1.46
C GLN A 171 6.79 23.17 -0.67
N ALA A 172 6.80 23.45 0.64
CA ALA A 172 5.75 23.01 1.55
C ALA A 172 5.01 24.23 2.11
N SER A 173 3.69 24.18 2.14
CA SER A 173 2.87 25.25 2.74
C SER A 173 1.63 24.69 3.41
N LEU A 174 1.09 25.45 4.36
CA LEU A 174 -0.21 25.23 4.94
C LEU A 174 -1.27 25.99 4.15
N THR A 175 -2.41 25.36 3.88
CA THR A 175 -3.51 25.98 3.15
C THR A 175 -4.84 25.43 3.64
N THR A 176 -5.93 26.12 3.31
CA THR A 176 -7.29 25.65 3.63
C THR A 176 -7.99 25.23 2.36
N ARG A 177 -8.55 24.02 2.36
CA ARG A 177 -9.41 23.50 1.28
C ARG A 177 -10.73 23.01 1.89
N ASN A 178 -11.83 23.50 1.36
CA ASN A 178 -13.17 23.15 1.86
C ASN A 178 -13.35 23.35 3.38
N GLY A 179 -12.73 24.41 3.92
CA GLY A 179 -12.79 24.72 5.35
C GLY A 179 -11.89 23.85 6.26
N GLN A 180 -11.09 22.96 5.69
CA GLN A 180 -10.16 22.10 6.44
C GLN A 180 -8.70 22.44 6.14
N PRO A 181 -7.81 22.41 7.15
CA PRO A 181 -6.39 22.64 6.97
C PRO A 181 -5.74 21.50 6.19
N HIS A 182 -4.88 21.84 5.24
CA HIS A 182 -4.14 20.90 4.40
C HIS A 182 -2.66 21.27 4.34
N LEU A 183 -1.82 20.25 4.31
CA LEU A 183 -0.46 20.37 3.80
C LEU A 183 -0.54 20.42 2.26
N ARG A 184 0.04 21.45 1.67
CA ARG A 184 0.28 21.58 0.22
C ARG A 184 1.76 21.35 -0.04
N LEU A 185 2.08 20.40 -0.91
CA LEU A 185 3.44 20.19 -1.42
C LEU A 185 3.47 20.43 -2.93
N ASP A 186 4.37 21.32 -3.35
CA ASP A 186 4.64 21.69 -4.73
C ASP A 186 6.02 21.13 -5.12
N ASN A 187 6.07 20.25 -6.11
CA ASN A 187 7.31 19.71 -6.65
C ASN A 187 7.64 20.37 -7.99
N ARG A 188 8.53 21.33 -7.99
CA ARG A 188 9.03 22.03 -9.18
C ARG A 188 10.27 21.36 -9.78
N GLY A 189 10.59 20.17 -9.31
CA GLY A 189 11.69 19.37 -9.84
C GLY A 189 11.23 18.47 -10.99
N ASN A 190 12.19 17.81 -11.61
CA ASN A 190 11.97 16.91 -12.74
C ASN A 190 11.97 15.41 -12.35
N ARG A 191 11.92 15.11 -11.04
CA ARG A 191 11.79 13.77 -10.47
C ARG A 191 10.71 13.75 -9.41
N HIS A 192 10.00 12.62 -9.28
CA HIS A 192 9.00 12.45 -8.23
C HIS A 192 9.61 12.51 -6.82
N ALA A 193 8.83 12.95 -5.86
CA ALA A 193 9.08 12.80 -4.44
C ALA A 193 8.18 11.70 -3.86
N ARG A 194 8.76 10.59 -3.41
CA ARG A 194 8.09 9.60 -2.57
C ARG A 194 8.30 9.99 -1.12
N LEU A 195 7.21 10.23 -0.41
CA LEU A 195 7.20 10.74 0.96
C LEU A 195 6.84 9.62 1.93
N THR A 196 7.69 9.42 2.94
CA THR A 196 7.44 8.43 4.01
C THR A 196 7.76 9.01 5.37
N ASP A 197 7.12 8.48 6.42
CA ASP A 197 7.43 8.75 7.82
C ASP A 197 7.37 10.24 8.17
N ALA A 198 6.21 10.83 7.91
CA ALA A 198 5.97 12.26 8.11
C ALA A 198 5.68 12.59 9.57
N SER A 199 6.29 13.68 10.05
CA SER A 199 6.06 14.30 11.35
C SER A 199 6.00 15.82 11.19
N LEU A 200 5.23 16.47 12.05
CA LEU A 200 5.09 17.93 12.09
C LEU A 200 5.86 18.47 13.29
N ALA A 201 6.49 19.63 13.16
CA ALA A 201 7.12 20.31 14.27
C ALA A 201 6.54 21.72 14.43
N ASP A 202 6.20 22.07 15.66
CA ASP A 202 5.69 23.37 16.04
C ASP A 202 6.82 24.43 16.17
N PRO A 203 6.52 25.72 16.44
CA PRO A 203 7.52 26.76 16.65
C PRO A 203 8.44 26.51 17.85
N GLN A 204 8.02 25.71 18.82
CA GLN A 204 8.77 25.32 20.01
C GLN A 204 9.69 24.15 19.76
N GLY A 205 9.59 23.52 18.56
CA GLY A 205 10.39 22.36 18.15
C GLY A 205 9.83 21.03 18.66
N GLN A 206 8.62 21.02 19.23
CA GLN A 206 7.94 19.78 19.59
C GLN A 206 7.54 19.03 18.32
N ILE A 207 7.87 17.75 18.26
CA ILE A 207 7.63 16.90 17.10
C ILE A 207 6.42 16.03 17.38
N THR A 208 5.41 16.12 16.51
CA THR A 208 4.22 15.28 16.52
C THR A 208 4.28 14.31 15.33
N PRO A 209 4.35 12.98 15.55
CA PRO A 209 4.25 12.02 14.47
C PRO A 209 2.88 12.16 13.76
N TRP A 210 2.89 12.25 12.44
CA TRP A 210 1.68 12.39 11.67
C TRP A 210 1.32 11.10 10.91
N ARG A 211 2.26 10.56 10.12
CA ARG A 211 2.02 9.34 9.37
C ARG A 211 3.28 8.48 9.28
N ALA A 212 3.18 7.26 9.80
CA ALA A 212 4.20 6.24 9.59
C ALA A 212 4.03 5.57 8.21
N GLY A 213 5.16 5.17 7.61
CA GLY A 213 5.18 4.55 6.28
C GLY A 213 4.88 5.56 5.16
N LEU A 214 4.21 5.10 4.10
CA LEU A 214 3.98 5.91 2.89
C LEU A 214 2.92 7.00 3.16
N LEU A 215 3.33 8.27 3.05
CA LEU A 215 2.40 9.40 2.99
C LEU A 215 1.83 9.54 1.56
N GLY A 216 2.68 9.45 0.54
CA GLY A 216 2.28 9.55 -0.85
C GLY A 216 3.41 9.93 -1.80
N TYR A 217 3.01 10.45 -2.94
CA TYR A 217 3.92 10.92 -3.99
C TYR A 217 3.54 12.33 -4.42
N VAL A 218 4.55 13.14 -4.78
CA VAL A 218 4.37 14.37 -5.55
C VAL A 218 5.17 14.21 -6.84
N LEU A 219 4.48 14.18 -7.96
CA LEU A 219 5.09 13.98 -9.28
C LEU A 219 5.86 15.22 -9.74
N PRO A 220 6.72 15.12 -10.78
CA PRO A 220 7.35 16.29 -11.38
C PRO A 220 6.33 17.34 -11.81
N ASP A 221 6.62 18.61 -11.56
CA ASP A 221 5.78 19.78 -11.90
C ASP A 221 4.33 19.65 -11.39
N SER A 222 4.15 19.06 -10.20
CA SER A 222 2.82 18.78 -9.66
C SER A 222 2.67 19.29 -8.24
N VAL A 223 1.42 19.52 -7.86
CA VAL A 223 1.01 19.88 -6.50
C VAL A 223 0.11 18.78 -5.95
N PHE A 224 0.33 18.41 -4.70
CA PHE A 224 -0.56 17.49 -4.00
C PHE A 224 -0.90 18.00 -2.60
N TYR A 225 -2.04 17.55 -2.07
CA TYR A 225 -2.58 18.01 -0.80
C TYR A 225 -2.90 16.84 0.11
N TRP A 226 -2.64 17.00 1.40
CA TRP A 226 -3.05 16.06 2.44
C TRP A 226 -3.78 16.80 3.55
N PRO A 227 -4.94 16.31 4.02
CA PRO A 227 -5.59 16.88 5.18
C PRO A 227 -4.69 16.74 6.40
N LEU A 228 -4.55 17.82 7.15
CA LEU A 228 -3.79 17.82 8.40
C LEU A 228 -4.64 17.29 9.55
N PRO A 229 -4.02 16.68 10.57
CA PRO A 229 -4.68 16.44 11.85
C PRO A 229 -4.97 17.76 12.55
N ASP A 230 -5.92 17.76 13.48
CA ASP A 230 -6.38 18.95 14.19
C ASP A 230 -5.25 19.66 14.99
N ASP A 231 -4.28 18.89 15.48
CA ASP A 231 -3.09 19.35 16.20
C ASP A 231 -1.91 19.77 15.27
N GLY A 232 -2.10 19.71 13.96
CA GLY A 232 -1.07 20.02 12.97
C GLY A 232 -1.12 21.43 12.39
N THR A 233 -2.09 22.26 12.80
CA THR A 233 -2.32 23.59 12.20
C THR A 233 -1.27 24.64 12.54
N ASP A 234 -0.57 24.49 13.68
CA ASP A 234 0.47 25.39 14.15
C ASP A 234 1.88 24.95 13.75
N ALA A 235 1.99 23.90 12.95
CA ALA A 235 3.27 23.38 12.50
C ALA A 235 4.02 24.39 11.63
N THR A 236 5.32 24.52 11.86
CA THR A 236 6.23 25.35 11.07
C THR A 236 7.20 24.54 10.23
N GLN A 237 7.31 23.24 10.50
CA GLN A 237 8.18 22.34 9.76
C GLN A 237 7.49 21.00 9.50
N LEU A 238 7.74 20.47 8.31
CA LEU A 238 7.47 19.07 7.95
C LEU A 238 8.80 18.30 7.96
N ARG A 239 8.89 17.27 8.79
CA ARG A 239 9.98 16.29 8.76
C ARG A 239 9.48 15.03 8.06
N VAL A 240 10.15 14.64 7.00
CA VAL A 240 9.70 13.55 6.11
C VAL A 240 10.89 12.90 5.44
N SER A 241 10.82 11.63 5.14
CA SER A 241 11.79 10.98 4.26
C SER A 241 11.36 11.17 2.79
N VAL A 242 12.19 11.80 1.99
CA VAL A 242 12.00 12.03 0.55
C VAL A 242 12.90 11.07 -0.23
N ASN A 243 12.33 10.14 -0.97
CA ASN A 243 13.07 9.11 -1.72
C ASN A 243 14.12 8.36 -0.86
N GLY A 244 13.82 8.15 0.43
CA GLY A 244 14.71 7.48 1.39
C GLY A 244 15.68 8.41 2.12
N THR A 245 15.70 9.71 1.83
CA THR A 245 16.56 10.69 2.49
C THR A 245 15.75 11.53 3.48
N ALA A 246 16.16 11.58 4.74
CA ALA A 246 15.53 12.44 5.76
C ALA A 246 15.64 13.92 5.36
N THR A 247 14.53 14.61 5.32
CA THR A 247 14.41 15.99 4.86
C THR A 247 13.53 16.79 5.81
N THR A 248 13.89 18.04 6.06
CA THR A 248 13.04 18.99 6.79
C THR A 248 12.65 20.12 5.85
N LEU A 249 11.36 20.35 5.70
CA LEU A 249 10.80 21.42 4.89
C LEU A 249 10.16 22.46 5.82
N THR A 250 10.46 23.74 5.62
CA THR A 250 9.75 24.84 6.29
C THR A 250 8.34 24.95 5.70
N LEU A 251 7.35 25.13 6.56
CA LEU A 251 5.96 25.30 6.17
C LEU A 251 5.66 26.81 6.05
N GLU A 252 5.39 27.24 4.84
CA GLU A 252 4.95 28.61 4.57
C GLU A 252 3.42 28.68 4.76
N GLN A 253 2.93 29.83 5.25
CA GLN A 253 1.49 30.07 5.24
C GLN A 253 1.12 30.49 3.82
N ALA A 254 0.30 29.69 3.15
CA ALA A 254 -0.22 30.08 1.85
C ALA A 254 -1.28 31.19 2.04
N PRO A 255 -1.27 32.22 1.18
CA PRO A 255 -2.22 33.32 1.26
C PRO A 255 -3.67 32.87 1.03
#